data_44127afd85e4f864a3a8f525e1b2a2d9
#
_entry.id   44127afd85e4f864a3a8f525e1b2a2d9
#
_cell.length_a   1.000
_cell.length_b   1.000
_cell.length_c   1.000
_cell.angle_alpha   90.00
_cell.angle_beta   90.00
_cell.angle_gamma   90.00
#
_symmetry.space_group_name_H-M   'P 1'
#
loop_
_entity.id
_entity.type
_entity.pdbx_description
1 polymer ?
#
loop_
_entity_poly.entity_id
_entity_poly.type
_entity_poly.pdbx_seq_one_letter_code
_entity_poly.pdbx_strand_id
1 'polypeptide(L)'
;MCPKCDRHYPTADHSFLDLRPSSRFDETTKYLDEKLHEDERYETVSQPLLSTAIRNDMLNKFLDFEAGDRVLDLGCGSGRFLVWNTLPRIHLVGIDVSPHFALEARNNIDLLLGDLRRLPVEDGAFSKAYSFDVLEHLSRDDLVSMLDEANRVLKPGGRLFVYSHVRQNSILAIGLRTINRLASGLEAIGLLDLTHERLRKSDHRNPLADIDDLHSLVTVAGFSVRRIRYYTPLIGGFIENILLRVAEHALSNRIKARKVIGAGETGKGHASPSNPMQIARADAKRWIAKRGVVYLVLRCMTWLMKIDLWLFGRIKSGPFFTLLEKMSTSSST
;
A
#
# COMPACT_ATOMS: atom_id res chain seq x y z
N MET A 1 -22.24 -13.20 17.92
CA MET A 1 -21.67 -13.94 19.09
C MET A 1 -20.90 -15.13 18.56
N CYS A 2 -19.69 -15.33 19.01
CA CYS A 2 -18.86 -16.47 18.58
C CYS A 2 -19.30 -17.74 19.33
N PRO A 3 -19.64 -18.85 18.67
CA PRO A 3 -20.09 -20.06 19.33
C PRO A 3 -18.97 -20.79 20.12
N LYS A 4 -17.69 -20.43 19.89
CA LYS A 4 -16.55 -21.04 20.59
C LYS A 4 -16.09 -20.26 21.83
N CYS A 5 -16.28 -18.94 21.88
CA CYS A 5 -15.76 -18.10 22.97
C CYS A 5 -16.80 -17.14 23.55
N ASP A 6 -18.03 -17.22 23.13
CA ASP A 6 -19.19 -16.42 23.55
C ASP A 6 -19.01 -14.89 23.44
N ARG A 7 -17.96 -14.48 22.74
CA ARG A 7 -17.64 -13.06 22.54
C ARG A 7 -18.54 -12.45 21.45
N HIS A 8 -19.09 -11.30 21.74
CA HIS A 8 -19.80 -10.49 20.74
C HIS A 8 -18.75 -9.67 19.96
N TYR A 9 -18.73 -9.86 18.63
CA TYR A 9 -17.93 -9.05 17.74
C TYR A 9 -18.87 -8.04 17.04
N PRO A 10 -18.69 -6.74 17.28
CA PRO A 10 -19.52 -5.75 16.63
C PRO A 10 -19.26 -5.76 15.13
N THR A 11 -20.30 -5.64 14.33
CA THR A 11 -20.17 -5.15 12.97
C THR A 11 -19.95 -3.65 13.07
N ALA A 12 -18.84 -3.15 12.55
CA ALA A 12 -18.68 -1.72 12.36
C ALA A 12 -19.78 -1.18 11.44
N ASP A 13 -20.10 0.11 11.53
CA ASP A 13 -21.20 0.78 10.80
C ASP A 13 -21.25 0.57 9.28
N HIS A 14 -20.29 -0.19 8.74
CA HIS A 14 -20.03 -0.38 7.31
C HIS A 14 -20.00 -1.83 6.85
N SER A 15 -20.64 -2.75 7.54
CA SER A 15 -20.81 -4.16 7.13
C SER A 15 -19.54 -5.05 7.20
N PHE A 16 -18.46 -4.65 7.82
CA PHE A 16 -17.28 -5.50 8.06
C PHE A 16 -17.09 -5.80 9.54
N LEU A 17 -16.48 -6.96 9.85
CA LEU A 17 -16.28 -7.41 11.22
C LEU A 17 -15.10 -6.67 11.87
N ASP A 18 -15.34 -6.15 13.08
CA ASP A 18 -14.27 -5.62 13.93
C ASP A 18 -13.78 -6.74 14.88
N LEU A 19 -12.62 -7.27 14.55
CA LEU A 19 -11.95 -8.36 15.30
C LEU A 19 -10.70 -7.86 16.01
N ARG A 20 -10.51 -6.54 16.11
CA ARG A 20 -9.39 -5.95 16.85
C ARG A 20 -9.46 -6.34 18.34
N PRO A 21 -8.32 -6.57 19.01
CA PRO A 21 -8.32 -6.86 20.44
C PRO A 21 -8.88 -5.69 21.24
N SER A 22 -9.84 -5.95 22.14
CA SER A 22 -10.51 -4.91 22.96
C SER A 22 -9.60 -4.25 24.00
N SER A 23 -8.40 -4.75 24.23
CA SER A 23 -7.62 -4.41 25.43
C SER A 23 -6.21 -3.85 25.18
N ARG A 24 -5.81 -3.49 24.01
CA ARG A 24 -4.51 -2.84 23.71
C ARG A 24 -4.36 -2.55 22.22
N PHE A 25 -5.32 -1.89 21.64
CA PHE A 25 -5.05 -1.28 20.38
C PHE A 25 -4.21 -0.03 20.69
N ASP A 26 -2.98 0.01 20.19
CA ASP A 26 -2.15 1.20 20.34
C ASP A 26 -2.79 2.28 19.44
N GLU A 27 -3.62 3.15 20.03
CA GLU A 27 -4.35 4.23 19.38
C GLU A 27 -3.40 5.29 18.76
N THR A 28 -2.09 5.09 18.90
CA THR A 28 -1.06 6.02 18.46
C THR A 28 -0.72 5.93 16.97
N THR A 29 -1.29 4.97 16.22
CA THR A 29 -1.01 4.90 14.79
C THR A 29 -1.78 5.98 14.02
N LYS A 30 -1.06 6.74 13.20
CA LYS A 30 -1.65 7.77 12.32
C LYS A 30 -2.68 7.22 11.32
N TYR A 31 -2.65 5.91 11.04
CA TYR A 31 -3.60 5.25 10.13
C TYR A 31 -5.02 5.18 10.67
N LEU A 32 -5.22 5.49 11.96
CA LEU A 32 -6.55 5.69 12.56
C LEU A 32 -7.02 7.15 12.43
N ASP A 33 -6.13 8.08 12.04
CA ASP A 33 -6.52 9.49 11.85
C ASP A 33 -7.38 9.63 10.58
N GLU A 34 -8.62 10.00 10.82
CA GLU A 34 -9.63 10.22 9.79
C GLU A 34 -9.17 11.19 8.68
N LYS A 35 -8.40 12.21 9.04
CA LYS A 35 -7.90 13.24 8.13
C LYS A 35 -6.93 12.71 7.07
N LEU A 36 -6.22 11.62 7.36
CA LEU A 36 -5.33 10.99 6.38
C LEU A 36 -6.09 10.22 5.30
N HIS A 37 -7.32 9.78 5.61
CA HIS A 37 -8.10 8.87 4.79
C HIS A 37 -9.41 9.46 4.26
N GLU A 38 -9.70 10.73 4.55
CA GLU A 38 -10.95 11.39 4.12
C GLU A 38 -11.21 11.22 2.62
N ASP A 39 -10.14 11.22 1.81
CA ASP A 39 -10.22 11.12 0.36
C ASP A 39 -10.41 9.69 -0.15
N GLU A 40 -9.94 8.68 0.59
CA GLU A 40 -9.91 7.29 0.12
C GLU A 40 -11.25 6.59 0.28
N ARG A 41 -12.06 7.01 1.25
CA ARG A 41 -13.37 6.40 1.57
C ARG A 41 -14.44 6.59 0.51
N TYR A 42 -14.40 7.72 -0.19
CA TYR A 42 -15.46 8.13 -1.13
C TYR A 42 -15.01 8.07 -2.59
N GLU A 43 -13.76 7.71 -2.82
CA GLU A 43 -13.22 7.68 -4.17
C GLU A 43 -13.40 6.32 -4.82
N THR A 44 -13.78 6.33 -6.09
CA THR A 44 -13.69 5.17 -6.96
C THR A 44 -12.25 4.70 -7.09
N VAL A 45 -12.03 3.40 -6.98
CA VAL A 45 -10.69 2.81 -7.19
C VAL A 45 -10.32 2.97 -8.66
N SER A 46 -9.45 3.92 -8.94
CA SER A 46 -8.94 4.15 -10.31
C SER A 46 -8.10 2.97 -10.77
N GLN A 47 -7.96 2.80 -12.10
CA GLN A 47 -7.04 1.82 -12.69
C GLN A 47 -5.62 1.98 -12.15
N PRO A 48 -4.85 0.88 -11.93
CA PRO A 48 -3.48 0.99 -11.48
C PRO A 48 -2.60 1.69 -12.52
N LEU A 49 -1.89 2.72 -12.10
CA LEU A 49 -0.96 3.51 -12.92
C LEU A 49 0.31 3.81 -12.13
N LEU A 50 1.38 4.14 -12.83
CA LEU A 50 2.66 4.54 -12.24
C LEU A 50 3.23 3.45 -11.30
N SER A 51 3.76 3.80 -10.13
CA SER A 51 4.33 2.85 -9.17
C SER A 51 3.31 1.81 -8.69
N THR A 52 2.03 2.16 -8.58
CA THR A 52 0.99 1.20 -8.18
C THR A 52 0.74 0.14 -9.25
N ALA A 53 0.84 0.49 -10.54
CA ALA A 53 0.77 -0.49 -11.63
C ALA A 53 1.97 -1.46 -11.61
N ILE A 54 3.17 -0.94 -11.36
CA ILE A 54 4.37 -1.78 -11.25
C ILE A 54 4.24 -2.77 -10.09
N ARG A 55 3.77 -2.30 -8.93
CA ARG A 55 3.54 -3.14 -7.75
C ARG A 55 2.49 -4.22 -8.03
N ASN A 56 1.37 -3.85 -8.67
CA ASN A 56 0.31 -4.79 -9.03
C ASN A 56 0.78 -5.84 -10.06
N ASP A 57 1.54 -5.43 -11.06
CA ASP A 57 2.14 -6.34 -12.05
C ASP A 57 3.11 -7.33 -11.38
N MET A 58 3.90 -6.85 -10.41
CA MET A 58 4.83 -7.70 -9.66
C MET A 58 4.12 -8.67 -8.74
N LEU A 59 3.05 -8.24 -8.07
CA LEU A 59 2.17 -9.10 -7.28
C LEU A 59 1.66 -10.27 -8.14
N ASN A 60 1.02 -9.95 -9.26
CA ASN A 60 0.47 -10.95 -10.17
C ASN A 60 1.55 -11.91 -10.71
N LYS A 61 2.72 -11.37 -11.09
CA LYS A 61 3.83 -12.15 -11.61
C LYS A 61 4.49 -13.08 -10.57
N PHE A 62 4.43 -12.73 -9.30
CA PHE A 62 5.08 -13.49 -8.22
C PHE A 62 4.13 -14.50 -7.61
N LEU A 63 2.88 -14.11 -7.33
CA LEU A 63 1.92 -15.03 -6.72
C LEU A 63 1.27 -15.97 -7.74
N ASP A 64 1.11 -15.53 -8.99
CA ASP A 64 0.52 -16.33 -10.05
C ASP A 64 -0.82 -16.94 -9.60
N PHE A 65 -1.83 -16.09 -9.50
CA PHE A 65 -3.13 -16.45 -8.93
C PHE A 65 -3.83 -17.54 -9.75
N GLU A 66 -4.34 -18.55 -9.07
CA GLU A 66 -5.02 -19.70 -9.66
C GLU A 66 -6.46 -19.83 -9.15
N ALA A 67 -7.32 -20.47 -9.93
CA ALA A 67 -8.68 -20.74 -9.52
C ALA A 67 -8.70 -21.64 -8.26
N GLY A 68 -9.45 -21.23 -7.24
CA GLY A 68 -9.52 -21.89 -5.95
C GLY A 68 -8.58 -21.29 -4.89
N ASP A 69 -7.75 -20.30 -5.26
CA ASP A 69 -6.93 -19.61 -4.27
C ASP A 69 -7.78 -18.86 -3.25
N ARG A 70 -7.37 -18.97 -2.00
CA ARG A 70 -7.77 -18.08 -0.91
C ARG A 70 -6.60 -17.19 -0.59
N VAL A 71 -6.77 -15.89 -0.76
CA VAL A 71 -5.69 -14.90 -0.71
C VAL A 71 -5.97 -13.89 0.39
N LEU A 72 -4.96 -13.60 1.22
CA LEU A 72 -5.02 -12.62 2.30
C LEU A 72 -4.13 -11.42 1.98
N ASP A 73 -4.71 -10.21 2.04
CA ASP A 73 -3.97 -8.95 2.01
C ASP A 73 -3.71 -8.48 3.44
N LEU A 74 -2.44 -8.50 3.85
CA LEU A 74 -1.97 -8.14 5.19
C LEU A 74 -1.64 -6.65 5.25
N GLY A 75 -2.52 -5.85 5.86
CA GLY A 75 -2.44 -4.40 5.87
C GLY A 75 -2.97 -3.82 4.57
N CYS A 76 -4.21 -4.15 4.24
CA CYS A 76 -4.79 -3.86 2.92
C CYS A 76 -5.10 -2.37 2.69
N GLY A 77 -5.01 -1.51 3.73
CA GLY A 77 -5.34 -0.09 3.65
C GLY A 77 -6.75 0.13 3.07
N SER A 78 -6.86 0.88 2.00
CA SER A 78 -8.15 1.09 1.33
C SER A 78 -8.69 -0.10 0.54
N GLY A 79 -7.95 -1.20 0.42
CA GLY A 79 -8.35 -2.41 -0.31
C GLY A 79 -8.19 -2.32 -1.83
N ARG A 80 -7.50 -1.32 -2.35
CA ARG A 80 -7.37 -1.12 -3.82
C ARG A 80 -6.69 -2.27 -4.55
N PHE A 81 -5.68 -2.91 -3.96
CA PHE A 81 -5.02 -4.08 -4.56
C PHE A 81 -5.95 -5.28 -4.64
N LEU A 82 -6.84 -5.45 -3.66
CA LEU A 82 -7.89 -6.46 -3.69
C LEU A 82 -8.85 -6.22 -4.85
N VAL A 83 -9.35 -4.98 -5.01
CA VAL A 83 -10.26 -4.61 -6.10
C VAL A 83 -9.63 -4.85 -7.47
N TRP A 84 -8.34 -4.51 -7.65
CA TRP A 84 -7.65 -4.72 -8.93
C TRP A 84 -7.42 -6.19 -9.27
N ASN A 85 -7.38 -7.06 -8.28
CA ASN A 85 -7.10 -8.48 -8.42
C ASN A 85 -8.33 -9.36 -8.20
N THR A 86 -9.52 -8.78 -8.21
CA THR A 86 -10.77 -9.55 -8.19
C THR A 86 -10.89 -10.36 -9.46
N LEU A 87 -10.75 -11.68 -9.35
CA LEU A 87 -10.84 -12.64 -10.43
C LEU A 87 -11.90 -13.69 -10.11
N PRO A 88 -12.59 -14.25 -11.13
CA PRO A 88 -13.52 -15.34 -10.91
C PRO A 88 -12.82 -16.53 -10.23
N ARG A 89 -13.49 -17.14 -9.24
CA ARG A 89 -13.02 -18.31 -8.50
C ARG A 89 -11.81 -18.09 -7.57
N ILE A 90 -11.44 -16.84 -7.28
CA ILE A 90 -10.46 -16.49 -6.24
C ILE A 90 -11.21 -15.83 -5.09
N HIS A 91 -10.90 -16.23 -3.86
CA HIS A 91 -11.48 -15.64 -2.67
C HIS A 91 -10.45 -14.69 -2.03
N LEU A 92 -10.75 -13.41 -2.06
CA LEU A 92 -9.89 -12.35 -1.53
C LEU A 92 -10.40 -11.88 -0.18
N VAL A 93 -9.51 -11.78 0.79
CA VAL A 93 -9.77 -11.25 2.13
C VAL A 93 -8.77 -10.15 2.43
N GLY A 94 -9.25 -9.01 2.91
CA GLY A 94 -8.40 -7.91 3.37
C GLY A 94 -8.46 -7.75 4.88
N ILE A 95 -7.32 -7.53 5.51
CA ILE A 95 -7.24 -7.19 6.93
C ILE A 95 -6.42 -5.92 7.12
N ASP A 96 -6.98 -5.00 7.89
CA ASP A 96 -6.30 -3.78 8.30
C ASP A 96 -6.74 -3.35 9.71
N VAL A 97 -5.94 -2.53 10.33
CA VAL A 97 -6.27 -1.91 11.62
C VAL A 97 -7.22 -0.72 11.44
N SER A 98 -7.15 -0.07 10.27
CA SER A 98 -7.89 1.13 9.91
C SER A 98 -9.21 0.78 9.20
N PRO A 99 -10.33 1.42 9.57
CA PRO A 99 -11.64 1.17 8.94
C PRO A 99 -11.84 1.91 7.61
N HIS A 100 -10.80 2.52 7.05
CA HIS A 100 -10.89 3.42 5.90
C HIS A 100 -10.81 2.70 4.55
N PHE A 101 -11.65 1.70 4.36
CA PHE A 101 -11.74 0.97 3.11
C PHE A 101 -12.49 1.75 2.02
N ALA A 102 -12.05 1.64 0.77
CA ALA A 102 -12.73 2.20 -0.39
C ALA A 102 -14.12 1.55 -0.60
N LEU A 103 -15.07 2.31 -1.13
CA LEU A 103 -16.46 1.86 -1.33
C LEU A 103 -16.53 0.57 -2.18
N GLU A 104 -15.73 0.47 -3.23
CA GLU A 104 -15.70 -0.72 -4.10
C GLU A 104 -15.15 -1.95 -3.39
N ALA A 105 -14.16 -1.77 -2.50
CA ALA A 105 -13.64 -2.85 -1.68
C ALA A 105 -14.72 -3.34 -0.69
N ARG A 106 -15.42 -2.42 -0.02
CA ARG A 106 -16.51 -2.75 0.93
C ARG A 106 -17.64 -3.56 0.30
N ASN A 107 -17.94 -3.28 -0.95
CA ASN A 107 -19.09 -3.91 -1.63
C ASN A 107 -18.76 -5.29 -2.21
N ASN A 108 -17.49 -5.61 -2.43
CA ASN A 108 -17.10 -6.76 -3.24
C ASN A 108 -16.06 -7.69 -2.60
N ILE A 109 -15.48 -7.30 -1.46
CA ILE A 109 -14.37 -8.00 -0.82
C ILE A 109 -14.70 -8.29 0.64
N ASP A 110 -14.27 -9.42 1.16
CA ASP A 110 -14.34 -9.72 2.58
C ASP A 110 -13.27 -8.92 3.33
N LEU A 111 -13.72 -7.93 4.11
CA LEU A 111 -12.85 -7.04 4.85
C LEU A 111 -13.00 -7.24 6.35
N LEU A 112 -11.88 -7.26 7.05
CA LEU A 112 -11.78 -7.44 8.50
C LEU A 112 -10.98 -6.29 9.11
N LEU A 113 -11.44 -5.79 10.24
CA LEU A 113 -10.58 -5.01 11.14
C LEU A 113 -9.85 -5.97 12.06
N GLY A 114 -8.52 -5.92 12.06
CA GLY A 114 -7.73 -6.84 12.86
C GLY A 114 -6.29 -6.37 13.03
N ASP A 115 -5.60 -7.04 13.94
CA ASP A 115 -4.20 -6.81 14.25
C ASP A 115 -3.34 -7.89 13.56
N LEU A 116 -2.36 -7.46 12.76
CA LEU A 116 -1.47 -8.37 12.03
C LEU A 116 -0.58 -9.21 12.95
N ARG A 117 -0.39 -8.76 14.19
CA ARG A 117 0.37 -9.49 15.22
C ARG A 117 -0.40 -10.67 15.80
N ARG A 118 -1.71 -10.73 15.58
CA ARG A 118 -2.61 -11.78 16.01
C ARG A 118 -3.82 -11.86 15.09
N LEU A 119 -3.67 -12.57 13.99
CA LEU A 119 -4.69 -12.67 12.96
C LEU A 119 -5.91 -13.46 13.46
N PRO A 120 -7.12 -12.92 13.33
CA PRO A 120 -8.35 -13.59 13.78
C PRO A 120 -8.85 -14.62 12.77
N VAL A 121 -7.95 -15.43 12.24
CA VAL A 121 -8.23 -16.45 11.24
C VAL A 121 -7.58 -17.78 11.60
N GLU A 122 -8.12 -18.87 11.09
CA GLU A 122 -7.67 -20.24 11.38
C GLU A 122 -6.32 -20.55 10.72
N ASP A 123 -5.62 -21.54 11.28
CA ASP A 123 -4.38 -22.07 10.73
C ASP A 123 -4.61 -22.64 9.34
N GLY A 124 -3.68 -22.38 8.42
CA GLY A 124 -3.73 -22.92 7.07
C GLY A 124 -4.97 -22.52 6.26
N ALA A 125 -5.61 -21.40 6.58
CA ALA A 125 -6.81 -20.94 5.89
C ALA A 125 -6.54 -20.42 4.47
N PHE A 126 -5.32 -19.96 4.17
CA PHE A 126 -4.97 -19.31 2.92
C PHE A 126 -3.91 -20.07 2.13
N SER A 127 -4.03 -20.06 0.79
CA SER A 127 -2.99 -20.57 -0.12
C SER A 127 -1.93 -19.53 -0.43
N LYS A 128 -2.33 -18.27 -0.46
CA LYS A 128 -1.47 -17.12 -0.79
C LYS A 128 -1.76 -15.95 0.14
N ALA A 129 -0.74 -15.13 0.40
CA ALA A 129 -0.88 -13.86 1.09
C ALA A 129 0.02 -12.81 0.47
N TYR A 130 -0.26 -11.54 0.71
CA TYR A 130 0.64 -10.46 0.33
C TYR A 130 0.56 -9.28 1.30
N SER A 131 1.61 -8.44 1.24
CA SER A 131 1.68 -7.21 2.03
C SER A 131 2.43 -6.13 1.25
N PHE A 132 1.91 -4.90 1.27
CA PHE A 132 2.50 -3.74 0.63
C PHE A 132 2.69 -2.59 1.61
N ASP A 133 3.93 -2.06 1.70
CA ASP A 133 4.25 -0.87 2.50
C ASP A 133 3.79 -0.99 3.97
N VAL A 134 3.94 -2.16 4.60
CA VAL A 134 3.54 -2.43 6.00
C VAL A 134 4.75 -2.60 6.90
N LEU A 135 5.76 -3.37 6.46
CA LEU A 135 6.87 -3.79 7.32
C LEU A 135 7.61 -2.61 7.93
N GLU A 136 7.79 -1.53 7.18
CA GLU A 136 8.48 -0.32 7.61
C GLU A 136 7.82 0.43 8.77
N HIS A 137 6.54 0.16 9.03
CA HIS A 137 5.76 0.78 10.09
C HIS A 137 5.77 -0.01 11.39
N LEU A 138 6.15 -1.28 11.34
CA LEU A 138 6.18 -2.17 12.50
C LEU A 138 7.46 -1.96 13.34
N SER A 139 7.38 -2.28 14.62
CA SER A 139 8.58 -2.53 15.42
C SER A 139 9.19 -3.88 15.02
N ARG A 140 10.41 -4.16 15.51
CA ARG A 140 11.06 -5.45 15.24
C ARG A 140 10.23 -6.63 15.77
N ASP A 141 9.73 -6.51 16.97
CA ASP A 141 8.95 -7.56 17.63
C ASP A 141 7.57 -7.74 16.97
N ASP A 142 6.95 -6.63 16.56
CA ASP A 142 5.69 -6.68 15.82
C ASP A 142 5.87 -7.34 14.45
N LEU A 143 7.01 -7.09 13.77
CA LEU A 143 7.31 -7.73 12.50
C LEU A 143 7.53 -9.24 12.65
N VAL A 144 8.22 -9.69 13.71
CA VAL A 144 8.34 -11.12 14.04
C VAL A 144 6.95 -11.71 14.21
N SER A 145 6.12 -11.11 15.06
CA SER A 145 4.76 -11.59 15.34
C SER A 145 3.89 -11.66 14.06
N MET A 146 3.99 -10.64 13.19
CA MET A 146 3.28 -10.63 11.90
C MET A 146 3.75 -11.77 10.98
N LEU A 147 5.06 -12.04 10.91
CA LEU A 147 5.59 -13.12 10.08
C LEU A 147 5.19 -14.50 10.60
N ASP A 148 5.21 -14.70 11.93
CA ASP A 148 4.75 -15.93 12.56
C ASP A 148 3.26 -16.18 12.29
N GLU A 149 2.44 -15.16 12.41
CA GLU A 149 1.02 -15.22 12.08
C GLU A 149 0.76 -15.46 10.60
N ALA A 150 1.51 -14.77 9.71
CA ALA A 150 1.44 -15.04 8.27
C ALA A 150 1.82 -16.49 7.94
N ASN A 151 2.83 -17.03 8.61
CA ASN A 151 3.20 -18.44 8.47
C ASN A 151 2.08 -19.36 8.97
N ARG A 152 1.51 -19.09 10.15
CA ARG A 152 0.43 -19.89 10.74
C ARG A 152 -0.78 -20.00 9.82
N VAL A 153 -1.25 -18.86 9.29
CA VAL A 153 -2.48 -18.80 8.47
C VAL A 153 -2.31 -19.35 7.04
N LEU A 154 -1.07 -19.47 6.57
CA LEU A 154 -0.78 -20.07 5.27
C LEU A 154 -0.77 -21.59 5.35
N LYS A 155 -1.29 -22.24 4.30
CA LYS A 155 -1.16 -23.69 4.08
C LYS A 155 0.31 -24.10 3.97
N PRO A 156 0.68 -25.36 4.24
CA PRO A 156 2.01 -25.88 3.87
C PRO A 156 2.29 -25.61 2.37
N GLY A 157 3.48 -25.07 2.07
CA GLY A 157 3.84 -24.62 0.72
C GLY A 157 3.11 -23.34 0.25
N GLY A 158 2.31 -22.72 1.11
CA GLY A 158 1.66 -21.45 0.83
C GLY A 158 2.66 -20.31 0.61
N ARG A 159 2.28 -19.31 -0.15
CA ARG A 159 3.18 -18.24 -0.62
C ARG A 159 2.81 -16.89 -0.03
N LEU A 160 3.83 -16.15 0.41
CA LEU A 160 3.70 -14.77 0.87
C LEU A 160 4.52 -13.85 -0.04
N PHE A 161 3.84 -12.92 -0.70
CA PHE A 161 4.49 -11.85 -1.43
C PHE A 161 4.61 -10.60 -0.54
N VAL A 162 5.80 -9.97 -0.55
CA VAL A 162 6.03 -8.74 0.21
C VAL A 162 6.67 -7.70 -0.69
N TYR A 163 6.15 -6.49 -0.64
CA TYR A 163 6.82 -5.28 -1.09
C TYR A 163 7.06 -4.35 0.10
N SER A 164 8.30 -3.98 0.31
CA SER A 164 8.71 -3.03 1.34
C SER A 164 10.08 -2.45 0.99
N HIS A 165 10.68 -1.70 1.90
CA HIS A 165 12.00 -1.16 1.71
C HIS A 165 12.86 -1.29 2.99
N VAL A 166 14.16 -1.40 2.79
CA VAL A 166 15.16 -1.45 3.85
C VAL A 166 16.24 -0.42 3.59
N ARG A 167 17.03 -0.11 4.61
CA ARG A 167 18.25 0.68 4.42
C ARG A 167 19.32 -0.20 3.80
N GLN A 168 19.58 -0.03 2.52
CA GLN A 168 20.59 -0.80 1.79
C GLN A 168 21.60 0.14 1.15
N ASN A 169 22.87 -0.05 1.43
CA ASN A 169 23.92 0.65 0.71
C ASN A 169 23.92 0.19 -0.75
N SER A 170 23.71 1.13 -1.65
CA SER A 170 23.69 0.88 -3.09
C SER A 170 24.20 2.12 -3.83
N ILE A 171 24.92 1.89 -4.93
CA ILE A 171 25.35 2.97 -5.83
C ILE A 171 24.14 3.74 -6.39
N LEU A 172 23.03 3.06 -6.58
CA LEU A 172 21.77 3.66 -7.06
C LEU A 172 21.14 4.64 -6.04
N ALA A 173 21.50 4.52 -4.76
CA ALA A 173 21.06 5.46 -3.73
C ALA A 173 21.57 6.90 -3.97
N ILE A 174 22.68 7.06 -4.71
CA ILE A 174 23.19 8.38 -5.12
C ILE A 174 22.19 9.05 -6.05
N GLY A 175 21.69 8.33 -7.05
CA GLY A 175 20.67 8.85 -7.97
C GLY A 175 19.40 9.26 -7.26
N LEU A 176 18.87 8.42 -6.35
CA LEU A 176 17.69 8.77 -5.54
C LEU A 176 17.93 10.01 -4.66
N ARG A 177 19.10 10.11 -4.03
CA ARG A 177 19.46 11.30 -3.23
C ARG A 177 19.50 12.56 -4.09
N THR A 178 20.01 12.47 -5.31
CA THR A 178 20.05 13.60 -6.25
C THR A 178 18.64 14.04 -6.64
N ILE A 179 17.76 13.09 -6.97
CA ILE A 179 16.34 13.38 -7.28
C ILE A 179 15.63 14.04 -6.08
N ASN A 180 15.84 13.50 -4.87
CA ASN A 180 15.23 14.06 -3.67
C ASN A 180 15.77 15.47 -3.33
N ARG A 181 17.07 15.72 -3.55
CA ARG A 181 17.64 17.07 -3.40
C ARG A 181 17.05 18.06 -4.40
N LEU A 182 16.90 17.62 -5.66
CA LEU A 182 16.27 18.44 -6.70
C LEU A 182 14.82 18.75 -6.33
N ALA A 183 14.04 17.77 -5.88
CA ALA A 183 12.67 17.95 -5.42
C ALA A 183 12.60 18.95 -4.25
N SER A 184 13.51 18.83 -3.25
CA SER A 184 13.58 19.78 -2.14
C SER A 184 13.98 21.20 -2.59
N GLY A 185 14.85 21.33 -3.59
CA GLY A 185 15.19 22.62 -4.19
C GLY A 185 13.99 23.27 -4.89
N LEU A 186 13.22 22.48 -5.64
CA LEU A 186 12.00 22.95 -6.31
C LEU A 186 10.92 23.35 -5.30
N GLU A 187 10.80 22.63 -4.17
CA GLU A 187 9.92 23.02 -3.07
C GLU A 187 10.33 24.36 -2.45
N ALA A 188 11.63 24.56 -2.22
CA ALA A 188 12.15 25.81 -1.63
C ALA A 188 11.82 27.04 -2.48
N ILE A 189 11.69 26.90 -3.80
CA ILE A 189 11.27 27.98 -4.72
C ILE A 189 9.76 27.96 -5.03
N GLY A 190 8.97 27.13 -4.29
CA GLY A 190 7.52 27.11 -4.37
C GLY A 190 6.93 26.47 -5.63
N LEU A 191 7.66 25.60 -6.33
CA LEU A 191 7.17 24.90 -7.54
C LEU A 191 6.49 23.57 -7.25
N LEU A 192 6.68 22.99 -6.07
CA LEU A 192 6.00 21.78 -5.62
C LEU A 192 5.84 21.77 -4.09
N ASP A 193 5.06 20.82 -3.57
CA ASP A 193 4.80 20.62 -2.15
C ASP A 193 5.04 19.14 -1.76
N LEU A 194 5.97 18.93 -0.80
CA LEU A 194 6.33 17.61 -0.26
C LEU A 194 5.72 17.32 1.11
N THR A 195 4.86 18.19 1.64
CA THR A 195 4.29 18.07 2.99
C THR A 195 3.60 16.73 3.20
N HIS A 196 2.78 16.32 2.24
CA HIS A 196 2.04 15.06 2.31
C HIS A 196 2.98 13.82 2.27
N GLU A 197 4.06 13.89 1.52
CA GLU A 197 5.04 12.79 1.47
C GLU A 197 5.82 12.66 2.78
N ARG A 198 6.20 13.78 3.38
CA ARG A 198 6.84 13.79 4.72
C ARG A 198 5.91 13.20 5.77
N LEU A 199 4.62 13.59 5.74
CA LEU A 199 3.62 13.05 6.65
C LEU A 199 3.47 11.53 6.48
N ARG A 200 3.46 11.03 5.25
CA ARG A 200 3.38 9.60 4.97
C ARG A 200 4.57 8.81 5.53
N LYS A 201 5.76 9.40 5.55
CA LYS A 201 7.01 8.75 6.00
C LYS A 201 7.33 9.00 7.47
N SER A 202 6.54 9.80 8.19
CA SER A 202 6.87 10.27 9.55
C SER A 202 6.90 9.16 10.61
N ASP A 203 6.25 8.03 10.37
CA ASP A 203 6.15 6.89 11.29
C ASP A 203 6.93 5.66 10.84
N HIS A 204 7.84 5.77 9.86
CA HIS A 204 8.69 4.66 9.48
C HIS A 204 9.64 4.29 10.60
N ARG A 205 9.44 3.13 11.22
CA ARG A 205 10.30 2.55 12.25
C ARG A 205 11.49 1.82 11.64
N ASN A 206 11.33 1.31 10.40
CA ASN A 206 12.35 0.59 9.63
C ASN A 206 13.00 -0.54 10.44
N PRO A 207 12.25 -1.60 10.80
CA PRO A 207 12.70 -2.65 11.73
C PRO A 207 13.83 -3.52 11.17
N LEU A 208 14.05 -3.47 9.86
CA LEU A 208 15.05 -4.26 9.15
C LEU A 208 16.31 -3.42 8.91
N ALA A 209 17.46 -3.98 9.25
CA ALA A 209 18.76 -3.33 9.02
C ALA A 209 19.11 -3.31 7.53
N ASP A 210 18.97 -4.45 6.84
CA ASP A 210 19.25 -4.64 5.43
C ASP A 210 18.52 -5.88 4.86
N ILE A 211 18.89 -6.30 3.65
CA ILE A 211 18.30 -7.48 2.99
C ILE A 211 18.74 -8.79 3.64
N ASP A 212 19.96 -8.86 4.20
CA ASP A 212 20.44 -10.08 4.82
C ASP A 212 19.77 -10.33 6.16
N ASP A 213 19.46 -9.24 6.88
CA ASP A 213 18.60 -9.26 8.07
C ASP A 213 17.17 -9.73 7.75
N LEU A 214 16.59 -9.26 6.64
CA LEU A 214 15.31 -9.79 6.15
C LEU A 214 15.37 -11.30 5.91
N HIS A 215 16.40 -11.79 5.21
CA HIS A 215 16.59 -13.21 4.94
C HIS A 215 16.64 -14.03 6.23
N SER A 216 17.41 -13.56 7.21
CA SER A 216 17.53 -14.23 8.50
C SER A 216 16.18 -14.28 9.22
N LEU A 217 15.46 -13.16 9.26
CA LEU A 217 14.18 -13.04 9.96
C LEU A 217 13.12 -13.96 9.36
N VAL A 218 12.94 -13.92 8.03
CA VAL A 218 11.92 -14.74 7.36
C VAL A 218 12.25 -16.25 7.46
N THR A 219 13.52 -16.61 7.51
CA THR A 219 13.94 -18.01 7.68
C THR A 219 13.59 -18.51 9.08
N VAL A 220 13.83 -17.71 10.13
CA VAL A 220 13.41 -18.02 11.50
C VAL A 220 11.90 -18.16 11.61
N ALA A 221 11.14 -17.31 10.92
CA ALA A 221 9.67 -17.40 10.86
C ALA A 221 9.15 -18.57 9.99
N GLY A 222 10.01 -19.49 9.53
CA GLY A 222 9.61 -20.69 8.79
C GLY A 222 9.32 -20.46 7.31
N PHE A 223 9.88 -19.41 6.71
CA PHE A 223 9.79 -19.16 5.28
C PHE A 223 11.13 -19.39 4.56
N SER A 224 11.05 -19.84 3.31
CA SER A 224 12.17 -19.80 2.35
C SER A 224 11.96 -18.68 1.34
N VAL A 225 13.04 -17.96 1.02
CA VAL A 225 13.00 -16.93 -0.04
C VAL A 225 13.10 -17.60 -1.40
N ARG A 226 12.03 -17.61 -2.16
CA ARG A 226 11.97 -18.22 -3.51
C ARG A 226 12.43 -17.27 -4.59
N ARG A 227 12.14 -15.98 -4.42
CA ARG A 227 12.47 -14.97 -5.42
C ARG A 227 12.58 -13.60 -4.76
N ILE A 228 13.55 -12.81 -5.20
CA ILE A 228 13.68 -11.40 -4.85
C ILE A 228 13.92 -10.57 -6.10
N ARG A 229 13.37 -9.37 -6.13
CA ARG A 229 13.60 -8.37 -7.16
C ARG A 229 13.70 -7.01 -6.51
N TYR A 230 14.74 -6.28 -6.82
CA TYR A 230 14.92 -4.93 -6.28
C TYR A 230 14.22 -3.90 -7.17
N TYR A 231 13.83 -2.79 -6.57
CA TYR A 231 13.16 -1.72 -7.30
C TYR A 231 13.71 -0.37 -6.85
N THR A 232 14.70 0.14 -7.57
CA THR A 232 15.22 1.49 -7.36
C THR A 232 14.56 2.42 -8.38
N PRO A 233 13.56 3.20 -8.00
CA PRO A 233 12.83 4.03 -8.93
C PRO A 233 13.60 5.32 -9.24
N LEU A 234 14.55 5.29 -10.16
CA LEU A 234 15.25 6.49 -10.64
C LEU A 234 14.36 7.27 -11.61
N ILE A 235 13.94 6.64 -12.70
CA ILE A 235 13.00 7.25 -13.66
C ILE A 235 11.64 7.46 -12.95
N GLY A 236 11.20 6.48 -12.19
CA GLY A 236 9.96 6.56 -11.42
C GLY A 236 9.98 7.67 -10.39
N GLY A 237 11.06 7.82 -9.65
CA GLY A 237 11.22 8.90 -8.68
C GLY A 237 11.25 10.28 -9.32
N PHE A 238 11.89 10.44 -10.47
CA PHE A 238 11.84 11.69 -11.22
C PHE A 238 10.40 12.01 -11.68
N ILE A 239 9.70 11.02 -12.22
CA ILE A 239 8.32 11.21 -12.68
C ILE A 239 7.39 11.53 -11.50
N GLU A 240 7.40 10.71 -10.44
CA GLU A 240 6.45 10.85 -9.33
C GLU A 240 6.79 12.00 -8.39
N ASN A 241 8.07 12.18 -8.01
CA ASN A 241 8.46 13.18 -7.02
C ASN A 241 8.68 14.57 -7.61
N ILE A 242 8.86 14.68 -8.93
CA ILE A 242 9.09 15.97 -9.58
C ILE A 242 7.97 16.28 -10.56
N LEU A 243 7.88 15.57 -11.70
CA LEU A 243 6.96 15.95 -12.78
C LEU A 243 5.49 16.00 -12.31
N LEU A 244 5.04 14.95 -11.63
CA LEU A 244 3.65 14.89 -11.16
C LEU A 244 3.39 15.86 -10.02
N ARG A 245 4.35 16.07 -9.11
CA ARG A 245 4.20 17.05 -8.02
C ARG A 245 4.13 18.49 -8.53
N VAL A 246 4.94 18.84 -9.50
CA VAL A 246 4.85 20.14 -10.17
C VAL A 246 3.49 20.30 -10.85
N ALA A 247 3.01 19.28 -11.55
CA ALA A 247 1.70 19.31 -12.21
C ALA A 247 0.54 19.43 -11.20
N GLU A 248 0.56 18.66 -10.10
CA GLU A 248 -0.41 18.76 -9.00
C GLU A 248 -0.41 20.15 -8.37
N HIS A 249 0.76 20.72 -8.11
CA HIS A 249 0.91 22.05 -7.54
C HIS A 249 0.35 23.14 -8.47
N ALA A 250 0.69 23.09 -9.75
CA ALA A 250 0.17 24.01 -10.77
C ALA A 250 -1.36 23.94 -10.89
N LEU A 251 -1.93 22.71 -10.87
CA LEU A 251 -3.37 22.51 -10.91
C LEU A 251 -4.06 23.04 -9.66
N SER A 252 -3.50 22.76 -8.47
CA SER A 252 -4.00 23.28 -7.19
C SER A 252 -4.03 24.81 -7.17
N ASN A 253 -2.99 25.46 -7.68
CA ASN A 253 -2.93 26.93 -7.75
C ASN A 253 -3.98 27.50 -8.71
N ARG A 254 -4.25 26.84 -9.85
CA ARG A 254 -5.34 27.23 -10.77
C ARG A 254 -6.71 27.11 -10.09
N ILE A 255 -6.95 26.06 -9.32
CA ILE A 255 -8.21 25.87 -8.58
C ILE A 255 -8.37 26.96 -7.51
N LYS A 256 -7.32 27.29 -6.76
CA LYS A 256 -7.32 28.39 -5.78
C LYS A 256 -7.67 29.70 -6.46
N ALA A 257 -7.03 30.05 -7.57
CA ALA A 257 -7.27 31.28 -8.33
C ALA A 257 -8.74 31.38 -8.81
N ARG A 258 -9.30 30.28 -9.34
CA ARG A 258 -10.73 30.25 -9.77
C ARG A 258 -11.70 30.44 -8.59
N LYS A 259 -11.43 29.87 -7.41
CA LYS A 259 -12.28 30.06 -6.21
C LYS A 259 -12.27 31.51 -5.73
N VAL A 260 -11.12 32.19 -5.80
CA VAL A 260 -10.99 33.61 -5.43
C VAL A 260 -11.81 34.50 -6.38
N ILE A 261 -11.81 34.19 -7.69
CA ILE A 261 -12.58 34.93 -8.69
C ILE A 261 -14.09 34.67 -8.55
N GLY A 262 -14.48 33.42 -8.22
CA GLY A 262 -15.91 33.03 -8.06
C GLY A 262 -16.52 33.41 -6.70
N ALA A 263 -15.72 33.74 -5.68
CA ALA A 263 -16.22 34.14 -4.36
C ALA A 263 -16.79 35.59 -4.32
N GLY A 264 -16.73 36.31 -5.43
CA GLY A 264 -17.41 37.61 -5.60
C GLY A 264 -18.91 37.55 -5.83
N GLU A 265 -19.47 36.38 -6.17
CA GLU A 265 -20.91 36.21 -6.45
C GLU A 265 -21.43 34.93 -5.78
N THR A 266 -22.31 35.13 -4.80
CA THR A 266 -23.21 34.18 -4.15
C THR A 266 -22.83 33.61 -2.79
N GLY A 267 -23.81 33.81 -1.91
CA GLY A 267 -23.75 33.57 -0.48
C GLY A 267 -23.76 32.13 -0.01
N LYS A 268 -23.33 32.02 1.21
CA LYS A 268 -23.67 31.06 2.28
C LYS A 268 -24.25 29.70 1.85
N GLY A 269 -23.36 28.77 1.54
CA GLY A 269 -23.66 27.36 1.65
C GLY A 269 -22.58 26.72 2.57
N HIS A 270 -23.01 25.99 3.61
CA HIS A 270 -22.16 25.26 4.52
C HIS A 270 -21.51 24.08 3.78
N ALA A 271 -20.42 24.32 3.07
CA ALA A 271 -19.54 23.26 2.58
C ALA A 271 -18.23 23.37 3.35
N SER A 272 -17.86 22.31 4.02
CA SER A 272 -16.52 22.12 4.61
C SER A 272 -15.44 22.57 3.61
N PRO A 273 -14.44 23.32 4.00
CA PRO A 273 -13.42 23.82 3.08
C PRO A 273 -12.55 22.64 2.61
N SER A 274 -12.99 21.97 1.54
CA SER A 274 -12.19 20.92 0.90
C SER A 274 -10.85 21.52 0.45
N ASN A 275 -9.76 20.90 0.86
CA ASN A 275 -8.41 21.30 0.52
C ASN A 275 -8.26 21.35 -1.03
N PRO A 276 -7.78 22.47 -1.63
CA PRO A 276 -7.61 22.57 -3.09
C PRO A 276 -6.79 21.45 -3.72
N MET A 277 -5.84 20.88 -2.98
CA MET A 277 -5.05 19.73 -3.42
C MET A 277 -5.92 18.47 -3.54
N GLN A 278 -6.85 18.26 -2.61
CA GLN A 278 -7.79 17.14 -2.64
C GLN A 278 -8.72 17.23 -3.85
N ILE A 279 -9.26 18.42 -4.13
CA ILE A 279 -10.07 18.64 -5.33
C ILE A 279 -9.28 18.35 -6.59
N ALA A 280 -8.02 18.82 -6.67
CA ALA A 280 -7.14 18.57 -7.80
C ALA A 280 -6.91 17.07 -8.03
N ARG A 281 -6.72 16.30 -6.95
CA ARG A 281 -6.54 14.84 -7.01
C ARG A 281 -7.83 14.13 -7.43
N ALA A 282 -8.98 14.51 -6.87
CA ALA A 282 -10.26 13.94 -7.25
C ALA A 282 -10.59 14.20 -8.73
N ASP A 283 -10.33 15.41 -9.22
CA ASP A 283 -10.49 15.73 -10.65
C ASP A 283 -9.52 14.92 -11.52
N ALA A 284 -8.25 14.80 -11.14
CA ALA A 284 -7.28 13.98 -11.85
C ALA A 284 -7.74 12.52 -11.93
N LYS A 285 -8.25 11.94 -10.84
CA LYS A 285 -8.79 10.56 -10.82
C LYS A 285 -9.99 10.41 -11.76
N ARG A 286 -10.92 11.38 -11.79
CA ARG A 286 -12.05 11.39 -12.73
C ARG A 286 -11.59 11.43 -14.20
N TRP A 287 -10.54 12.18 -14.51
CA TRP A 287 -9.96 12.24 -15.85
C TRP A 287 -9.28 10.93 -16.24
N ILE A 288 -8.63 10.27 -15.28
CA ILE A 288 -8.03 8.95 -15.45
C ILE A 288 -9.11 7.91 -15.73
N ALA A 289 -10.21 7.92 -14.96
CA ALA A 289 -11.32 6.99 -15.12
C ALA A 289 -11.97 7.07 -16.53
N LYS A 290 -11.97 8.24 -17.16
CA LYS A 290 -12.50 8.46 -18.52
C LYS A 290 -11.62 7.90 -19.64
N ARG A 291 -10.46 7.29 -19.33
CA ARG A 291 -9.50 6.74 -20.31
C ARG A 291 -9.12 7.72 -21.45
N GLY A 292 -9.07 9.01 -21.15
CA GLY A 292 -8.69 10.07 -22.09
C GLY A 292 -7.18 10.22 -22.27
N VAL A 293 -6.76 11.35 -22.86
CA VAL A 293 -5.35 11.68 -23.13
C VAL A 293 -4.49 11.61 -21.88
N VAL A 294 -5.01 12.08 -20.73
CA VAL A 294 -4.29 12.02 -19.42
C VAL A 294 -3.97 10.58 -19.05
N TYR A 295 -4.95 9.67 -19.19
CA TYR A 295 -4.73 8.25 -18.95
C TYR A 295 -3.62 7.67 -19.85
N LEU A 296 -3.63 8.02 -21.14
CA LEU A 296 -2.61 7.56 -22.09
C LEU A 296 -1.22 8.07 -21.70
N VAL A 297 -1.08 9.34 -21.34
CA VAL A 297 0.18 9.94 -20.89
C VAL A 297 0.70 9.23 -19.65
N LEU A 298 -0.15 9.02 -18.62
CA LEU A 298 0.24 8.32 -17.41
C LEU A 298 0.59 6.85 -17.65
N ARG A 299 -0.05 6.21 -18.62
CA ARG A 299 0.29 4.85 -19.04
C ARG A 299 1.65 4.79 -19.74
N CYS A 300 1.97 5.77 -20.59
CA CYS A 300 3.30 5.90 -21.18
C CYS A 300 4.37 6.15 -20.10
N MET A 301 4.09 7.01 -19.12
CA MET A 301 4.97 7.22 -17.97
C MET A 301 5.17 5.93 -17.17
N THR A 302 4.10 5.17 -16.94
CA THR A 302 4.19 3.86 -16.27
C THR A 302 5.12 2.92 -17.03
N TRP A 303 5.04 2.89 -18.35
CA TRP A 303 5.93 2.08 -19.18
C TRP A 303 7.40 2.51 -19.04
N LEU A 304 7.67 3.81 -19.05
CA LEU A 304 9.02 4.34 -18.81
C LEU A 304 9.56 3.96 -17.44
N MET A 305 8.73 4.02 -16.41
CA MET A 305 9.11 3.62 -15.03
C MET A 305 9.46 2.12 -14.92
N LYS A 306 8.87 1.26 -15.77
CA LYS A 306 9.24 -0.17 -15.82
C LYS A 306 10.67 -0.41 -16.29
N ILE A 307 11.29 0.55 -16.96
CA ILE A 307 12.70 0.50 -17.35
C ILE A 307 13.60 0.42 -16.12
N ASP A 308 13.27 1.12 -15.02
CA ASP A 308 13.99 1.01 -13.75
C ASP A 308 14.07 -0.45 -13.25
N LEU A 309 12.94 -1.16 -13.32
CA LEU A 309 12.87 -2.56 -12.89
C LEU A 309 13.66 -3.49 -13.83
N TRP A 310 13.66 -3.19 -15.12
CA TRP A 310 14.40 -3.97 -16.11
C TRP A 310 15.91 -3.76 -15.97
N LEU A 311 16.36 -2.52 -15.84
CA LEU A 311 17.79 -2.17 -15.73
C LEU A 311 18.36 -2.53 -14.36
N PHE A 312 17.66 -2.16 -13.29
CA PHE A 312 18.20 -2.17 -11.93
C PHE A 312 17.63 -3.28 -11.03
N GLY A 313 16.64 -4.03 -11.51
CA GLY A 313 15.91 -5.01 -10.69
C GLY A 313 16.74 -6.18 -10.16
N ARG A 314 18.02 -6.32 -10.57
CA ARG A 314 18.98 -7.29 -10.04
C ARG A 314 20.01 -6.67 -9.09
N ILE A 315 20.08 -5.34 -9.04
CA ILE A 315 21.05 -4.63 -8.21
C ILE A 315 20.47 -4.49 -6.81
N LYS A 316 21.15 -5.05 -5.81
CA LYS A 316 20.75 -5.00 -4.39
C LYS A 316 20.52 -3.54 -3.98
N SER A 317 19.31 -3.22 -3.55
CA SER A 317 18.88 -1.87 -3.18
C SER A 317 17.79 -1.90 -2.13
N GLY A 318 17.41 -0.73 -1.57
CA GLY A 318 16.48 -0.63 -0.46
C GLY A 318 15.08 -1.16 -0.74
N PRO A 319 14.35 -0.67 -1.77
CA PRO A 319 13.04 -1.21 -2.12
C PRO A 319 13.15 -2.58 -2.78
N PHE A 320 12.27 -3.51 -2.40
CA PHE A 320 12.31 -4.87 -2.90
C PHE A 320 10.91 -5.48 -3.02
N PHE A 321 10.79 -6.43 -3.95
CA PHE A 321 9.70 -7.40 -4.04
C PHE A 321 10.27 -8.77 -3.69
N THR A 322 9.65 -9.50 -2.77
CA THR A 322 10.07 -10.85 -2.44
C THR A 322 8.89 -11.81 -2.43
N LEU A 323 9.16 -13.04 -2.88
CA LEU A 323 8.28 -14.18 -2.74
C LEU A 323 8.87 -15.12 -1.72
N LEU A 324 8.13 -15.33 -0.66
CA LEU A 324 8.41 -16.26 0.41
C LEU A 324 7.50 -17.47 0.25
N GLU A 325 7.98 -18.66 0.59
CA GLU A 325 7.19 -19.87 0.63
C GLU A 325 7.32 -20.52 2.00
N LYS A 326 6.18 -20.85 2.61
CA LYS A 326 6.14 -21.56 3.88
C LYS A 326 6.83 -22.89 3.74
N MET A 327 7.87 -23.11 4.56
CA MET A 327 8.57 -24.37 4.59
C MET A 327 7.62 -25.48 5.07
N SER A 328 7.56 -26.57 4.32
CA SER A 328 6.89 -27.78 4.81
C SER A 328 7.71 -28.30 6.01
N THR A 329 7.07 -28.40 7.16
CA THR A 329 7.64 -29.23 8.24
C THR A 329 7.71 -30.65 7.69
N SER A 330 8.92 -31.10 7.33
CA SER A 330 9.13 -32.51 7.11
C SER A 330 8.75 -33.20 8.42
N SER A 331 7.65 -33.94 8.44
CA SER A 331 7.39 -34.89 9.49
C SER A 331 8.58 -35.86 9.50
N SER A 332 9.52 -35.63 10.40
CA SER A 332 10.47 -36.64 10.79
C SER A 332 9.66 -37.75 11.44
N THR A 333 9.29 -38.72 10.63
CA THR A 333 8.85 -40.04 11.11
C THR A 333 10.04 -40.77 11.72
#